data_1cfa30d1f02660d40c9fe520f6cf76cf
#
_entry.id   1cfa30d1f02660d40c9fe520f6cf76cf
#
_cell.length_a   1.000
_cell.length_b   1.000
_cell.length_c   1.000
_cell.angle_alpha   90.00
_cell.angle_beta   90.00
_cell.angle_gamma   90.00
#
_symmetry.space_group_name_H-M   'P 1'
#
loop_
_entity.id
_entity.type
_entity.pdbx_description
1 polymer ?
#
loop_
_entity_poly.entity_id
_entity_poly.type
_entity_poly.pdbx_seq_one_letter_code
_entity_poly.pdbx_strand_id
1 'polypeptide(L)'
;MSMCLIAVNLQRLANIPNVFSDTFLLPLLPDYGSRGIFNEEKQMNKLTMTGVPNNISAHDTNLLNYAYTEGIIDLDSVQQSYMASKKEIIRKNHIFSITPPSASNSRWQTYYKGADGKRRLIRAQSEDELIDKLVPLYFSDAYIDKLTFEDLFKEWISYKTEISNSPNTITRHEQRYKKYFASSPLHKMKIRYISELQLERECNQIVRNYQLSSKEWVNAKTILNGMYHYAVRQHYLESNPMERVEITVKFRQVVKKTGRTQTYNTEELAELNDYLDNMYADTGDNAFLAVRLNFMLGLRVGELVALKWEDIGEEHYIHIVREEVRDQTTNKYEVVDHTKTNTDRFVILVPKAEDILKNIPHTSEYIFTRDNERLTSRQINYVLEKYAERNGHITKSSHKMRKTYASMLNAKGVPIDAIREQLGHSNLSTTYGYIYNPLTEKETYDLIAETL
;
A
#
# COMPACT_ATOMS: atom_id res chain seq x y z
N MET A 1 -24.86 7.38 11.43
CA MET A 1 -25.72 7.06 10.28
C MET A 1 -26.00 8.26 9.36
N SER A 2 -26.13 9.49 9.87
CA SER A 2 -26.43 10.69 9.04
C SER A 2 -25.32 11.13 8.09
N MET A 3 -24.05 11.13 8.48
CA MET A 3 -22.94 11.60 7.60
C MET A 3 -22.65 10.66 6.43
N CYS A 4 -22.81 9.36 6.59
CA CYS A 4 -22.73 8.41 5.48
C CYS A 4 -23.84 8.62 4.45
N LEU A 5 -25.03 9.02 4.88
CA LEU A 5 -26.15 9.28 3.96
C LEU A 5 -25.96 10.56 3.14
N ILE A 6 -25.38 11.62 3.73
CA ILE A 6 -25.11 12.88 3.01
C ILE A 6 -23.94 12.69 2.05
N ALA A 7 -22.86 12.03 2.45
CA ALA A 7 -21.73 11.71 1.58
C ALA A 7 -22.12 10.73 0.45
N VAL A 8 -22.96 9.73 0.74
CA VAL A 8 -23.47 8.77 -0.24
C VAL A 8 -24.44 9.42 -1.21
N ASN A 9 -25.25 10.37 -0.75
CA ASN A 9 -26.16 11.11 -1.65
C ASN A 9 -25.43 12.12 -2.55
N LEU A 10 -24.38 12.79 -2.04
CA LEU A 10 -23.54 13.66 -2.88
C LEU A 10 -22.68 12.83 -3.87
N GLN A 11 -22.18 11.66 -3.47
CA GLN A 11 -21.52 10.74 -4.40
C GLN A 11 -22.46 10.10 -5.42
N ARG A 12 -23.75 9.86 -5.07
CA ARG A 12 -24.74 9.40 -6.03
C ARG A 12 -25.13 10.46 -7.05
N LEU A 13 -25.15 11.72 -6.68
CA LEU A 13 -25.39 12.83 -7.62
C LEU A 13 -24.19 13.08 -8.56
N ALA A 14 -22.98 12.81 -8.11
CA ALA A 14 -21.75 12.92 -8.93
C ALA A 14 -21.54 11.74 -9.90
N ASN A 15 -22.22 10.60 -9.68
CA ASN A 15 -22.05 9.37 -10.47
C ASN A 15 -23.25 9.05 -11.39
N ILE A 16 -24.09 10.04 -11.73
CA ILE A 16 -25.12 9.88 -12.77
C ILE A 16 -24.53 10.42 -14.09
N PRO A 17 -24.01 9.58 -14.97
CA PRO A 17 -23.63 10.03 -16.30
C PRO A 17 -24.88 10.23 -17.16
N ASN A 18 -25.04 11.43 -17.71
CA ASN A 18 -25.91 11.71 -18.84
C ASN A 18 -27.45 11.55 -18.67
N VAL A 19 -28.04 12.27 -17.72
CA VAL A 19 -29.51 12.44 -17.71
C VAL A 19 -29.94 13.90 -18.00
N PHE A 20 -29.06 14.80 -18.27
CA PHE A 20 -29.38 16.21 -18.64
C PHE A 20 -28.77 16.59 -20.00
N SER A 21 -29.10 15.82 -21.05
CA SER A 21 -29.14 16.34 -22.39
C SER A 21 -30.60 16.21 -22.87
N ASP A 22 -31.16 17.36 -23.24
CA ASP A 22 -32.42 17.60 -23.90
C ASP A 22 -33.69 17.72 -23.05
N THR A 23 -34.23 18.93 -23.20
CA THR A 23 -35.59 19.36 -22.87
C THR A 23 -35.87 19.81 -21.44
N PHE A 24 -35.43 21.00 -21.08
CA PHE A 24 -36.29 21.93 -20.32
C PHE A 24 -35.97 23.38 -20.74
N LEU A 25 -36.81 23.92 -21.60
CA LEU A 25 -36.97 25.34 -21.84
C LEU A 25 -37.53 25.98 -20.55
N LEU A 26 -36.68 26.74 -19.86
CA LEU A 26 -37.12 27.60 -18.75
C LEU A 26 -37.87 28.81 -19.31
N PRO A 27 -39.04 29.16 -18.77
CA PRO A 27 -39.72 30.41 -19.10
C PRO A 27 -38.92 31.59 -18.57
N LEU A 28 -38.81 32.62 -19.39
CA LEU A 28 -38.22 33.92 -19.07
C LEU A 28 -38.91 34.50 -17.81
N LEU A 29 -38.14 34.72 -16.76
CA LEU A 29 -38.57 35.50 -15.59
C LEU A 29 -38.51 36.99 -15.91
N PRO A 30 -39.48 37.76 -15.44
CA PRO A 30 -39.53 39.20 -15.69
C PRO A 30 -38.45 39.95 -14.89
N ASP A 31 -37.97 41.01 -15.55
CA ASP A 31 -37.01 42.01 -15.08
C ASP A 31 -37.51 42.70 -13.80
N TYR A 32 -36.91 42.41 -12.64
CA TYR A 32 -37.10 43.19 -11.42
C TYR A 32 -35.85 44.04 -11.14
N GLY A 33 -36.10 45.32 -11.22
CA GLY A 33 -35.14 46.43 -11.15
C GLY A 33 -34.19 46.39 -9.97
N SER A 34 -33.05 46.87 -10.28
CA SER A 34 -31.86 47.13 -9.43
C SER A 34 -32.13 48.04 -8.22
N ARG A 35 -32.58 47.49 -7.10
CA ARG A 35 -32.50 48.11 -5.76
C ARG A 35 -32.68 47.03 -4.68
N GLY A 36 -31.59 46.41 -4.22
CA GLY A 36 -31.65 45.49 -3.08
C GLY A 36 -30.38 44.63 -2.83
N ILE A 37 -29.34 44.79 -3.64
CA ILE A 37 -28.20 43.85 -3.65
C ILE A 37 -27.12 44.16 -2.59
N PHE A 38 -27.17 45.27 -1.88
CA PHE A 38 -26.08 45.71 -1.00
C PHE A 38 -26.03 45.16 0.42
N ASN A 39 -27.03 44.34 0.84
CA ASN A 39 -27.02 43.77 2.20
C ASN A 39 -26.71 42.25 2.23
N GLU A 40 -26.77 41.53 1.11
CA GLU A 40 -26.50 40.12 1.08
C GLU A 40 -25.02 39.75 0.93
N GLU A 41 -24.22 40.63 0.29
CA GLU A 41 -22.75 40.38 0.17
C GLU A 41 -22.02 40.34 1.51
N LYS A 42 -22.54 41.03 2.54
CA LYS A 42 -21.93 40.99 3.89
C LYS A 42 -22.22 39.71 4.66
N GLN A 43 -23.29 38.98 4.32
CA GLN A 43 -23.57 37.69 4.90
C GLN A 43 -22.85 36.54 4.13
N MET A 44 -22.71 36.67 2.81
CA MET A 44 -21.97 35.70 1.99
C MET A 44 -20.46 35.62 2.37
N ASN A 45 -19.84 36.76 2.71
CA ASN A 45 -18.44 36.78 3.16
C ASN A 45 -18.21 36.12 4.54
N LYS A 46 -19.27 35.81 5.29
CA LYS A 46 -19.16 35.07 6.55
C LYS A 46 -19.18 33.55 6.36
N LEU A 47 -19.76 33.06 5.26
CA LEU A 47 -19.80 31.63 4.93
C LEU A 47 -18.46 31.12 4.36
N THR A 48 -17.69 31.96 3.70
CA THR A 48 -16.38 31.61 3.14
C THR A 48 -15.27 31.49 4.18
N MET A 49 -15.52 31.87 5.43
CA MET A 49 -14.51 31.83 6.50
C MET A 49 -14.53 30.59 7.36
N THR A 50 -15.41 29.61 7.13
CA THR A 50 -15.50 28.41 7.95
C THR A 50 -15.33 27.14 7.13
N GLY A 51 -14.11 26.87 6.67
CA GLY A 51 -13.64 25.50 6.44
C GLY A 51 -14.28 24.73 5.28
N VAL A 52 -14.69 25.37 4.20
CA VAL A 52 -15.06 24.69 2.95
C VAL A 52 -13.79 24.49 2.12
N PRO A 53 -13.49 23.30 1.61
CA PRO A 53 -12.28 23.07 0.81
C PRO A 53 -12.21 23.98 -0.41
N ASN A 54 -11.07 24.61 -0.65
CA ASN A 54 -10.83 25.51 -1.81
C ASN A 54 -10.93 24.84 -3.19
N ASN A 55 -11.30 23.55 -3.24
CA ASN A 55 -11.50 22.77 -4.48
C ASN A 55 -12.96 22.69 -4.92
N ILE A 56 -13.85 23.44 -4.29
CA ILE A 56 -15.24 23.50 -4.73
C ILE A 56 -15.30 24.44 -5.93
N SER A 57 -15.75 23.92 -7.09
CA SER A 57 -15.93 24.74 -8.29
C SER A 57 -16.99 25.85 -8.01
N ALA A 58 -16.99 26.92 -8.80
CA ALA A 58 -18.04 27.95 -8.71
C ALA A 58 -19.43 27.34 -8.87
N HIS A 59 -19.55 26.26 -9.64
CA HIS A 59 -20.80 25.49 -9.79
C HIS A 59 -21.20 24.79 -8.49
N ASP A 60 -20.27 24.12 -7.82
CA ASP A 60 -20.55 23.41 -6.55
C ASP A 60 -20.87 24.40 -5.43
N THR A 61 -20.23 25.58 -5.43
CA THR A 61 -20.55 26.67 -4.48
C THR A 61 -21.98 27.17 -4.68
N ASN A 62 -22.44 27.36 -5.93
CA ASN A 62 -23.80 27.73 -6.24
C ASN A 62 -24.81 26.65 -5.85
N LEU A 63 -24.47 25.36 -6.04
CA LEU A 63 -25.29 24.23 -5.63
C LEU A 63 -25.44 24.15 -4.11
N LEU A 64 -24.36 24.38 -3.34
CA LEU A 64 -24.38 24.42 -1.89
C LEU A 64 -25.22 25.62 -1.37
N ASN A 65 -25.05 26.79 -1.99
CA ASN A 65 -25.87 27.97 -1.65
C ASN A 65 -27.35 27.74 -1.94
N TYR A 66 -27.67 27.15 -3.07
CA TYR A 66 -29.05 26.77 -3.41
C TYR A 66 -29.62 25.77 -2.38
N ALA A 67 -28.87 24.71 -2.06
CA ALA A 67 -29.29 23.70 -1.11
C ALA A 67 -29.49 24.27 0.32
N TYR A 68 -28.71 25.28 0.70
CA TYR A 68 -28.90 26.01 1.96
C TYR A 68 -30.14 26.92 1.92
N THR A 69 -30.30 27.68 0.84
CA THR A 69 -31.42 28.63 0.68
C THR A 69 -32.78 27.90 0.63
N GLU A 70 -32.82 26.73 0.00
CA GLU A 70 -34.01 25.87 -0.08
C GLU A 70 -34.21 24.99 1.17
N GLY A 71 -33.37 25.13 2.21
CA GLY A 71 -33.49 24.35 3.44
C GLY A 71 -33.19 22.85 3.28
N ILE A 72 -32.57 22.44 2.17
CA ILE A 72 -32.14 21.06 1.91
C ILE A 72 -30.96 20.69 2.83
N ILE A 73 -30.11 21.67 3.17
CA ILE A 73 -28.99 21.52 4.09
C ILE A 73 -29.25 22.39 5.31
N ASP A 74 -29.30 21.77 6.47
CA ASP A 74 -29.34 22.43 7.75
C ASP A 74 -27.89 22.65 8.27
N LEU A 75 -27.46 23.91 8.36
CA LEU A 75 -26.11 24.25 8.83
C LEU A 75 -25.87 23.82 10.26
N ASP A 76 -26.87 23.83 11.13
CA ASP A 76 -26.72 23.41 12.53
C ASP A 76 -26.42 21.91 12.59
N SER A 77 -27.09 21.10 11.80
CA SER A 77 -26.81 19.65 11.66
C SER A 77 -25.40 19.38 11.09
N VAL A 78 -24.98 20.17 10.10
CA VAL A 78 -23.62 20.07 9.53
C VAL A 78 -22.57 20.45 10.58
N GLN A 79 -22.81 21.52 11.33
CA GLN A 79 -21.90 21.98 12.37
C GLN A 79 -21.83 20.97 13.54
N GLN A 80 -22.95 20.39 13.94
CA GLN A 80 -22.98 19.33 14.95
C GLN A 80 -22.21 18.09 14.47
N SER A 81 -22.41 17.68 13.22
CA SER A 81 -21.69 16.54 12.63
C SER A 81 -20.16 16.80 12.55
N TYR A 82 -19.77 18.03 12.23
CA TYR A 82 -18.38 18.46 12.20
C TYR A 82 -17.74 18.43 13.60
N MET A 83 -18.46 18.93 14.62
CA MET A 83 -17.99 18.88 16.00
C MET A 83 -17.92 17.45 16.54
N ALA A 84 -18.88 16.60 16.20
CA ALA A 84 -18.87 15.19 16.55
C ALA A 84 -17.66 14.47 15.94
N SER A 85 -17.33 14.74 14.69
CA SER A 85 -16.13 14.22 14.03
C SER A 85 -14.84 14.63 14.74
N LYS A 86 -14.71 15.91 15.12
CA LYS A 86 -13.55 16.39 15.91
C LYS A 86 -13.44 15.70 17.25
N LYS A 87 -14.55 15.51 17.96
CA LYS A 87 -14.57 14.79 19.24
C LYS A 87 -14.10 13.34 19.07
N GLU A 88 -14.55 12.67 18.01
CA GLU A 88 -14.14 11.29 17.72
C GLU A 88 -12.63 11.18 17.44
N ILE A 89 -12.08 12.13 16.68
CA ILE A 89 -10.63 12.21 16.41
C ILE A 89 -9.85 12.36 17.73
N ILE A 90 -10.32 13.20 18.66
CA ILE A 90 -9.67 13.35 19.98
C ILE A 90 -9.75 12.06 20.76
N ARG A 91 -10.91 11.39 20.82
CA ARG A 91 -11.03 10.11 21.55
C ARG A 91 -10.05 9.06 21.03
N LYS A 92 -9.79 9.03 19.73
CA LYS A 92 -8.86 8.07 19.11
C LYS A 92 -7.39 8.42 19.28
N ASN A 93 -7.05 9.71 19.26
CA ASN A 93 -5.65 10.16 19.14
C ASN A 93 -5.11 10.85 20.42
N HIS A 94 -5.90 10.96 21.47
CA HIS A 94 -5.47 11.60 22.70
C HIS A 94 -4.45 10.72 23.43
N ILE A 95 -3.23 11.22 23.60
CA ILE A 95 -2.07 10.47 24.09
C ILE A 95 -2.09 10.21 25.62
N PHE A 96 -2.95 10.88 26.36
CA PHE A 96 -3.06 10.72 27.80
C PHE A 96 -4.34 9.97 28.17
N SER A 97 -4.27 9.15 29.22
CA SER A 97 -5.45 8.44 29.72
C SER A 97 -6.53 9.41 30.17
N ILE A 98 -7.75 9.20 29.72
CA ILE A 98 -8.95 9.85 30.24
C ILE A 98 -9.39 9.08 31.49
N THR A 99 -9.36 9.74 32.64
CA THR A 99 -9.65 9.09 33.91
C THR A 99 -11.05 9.49 34.41
N PRO A 100 -11.96 8.54 34.67
CA PRO A 100 -13.29 8.82 35.20
C PRO A 100 -13.23 9.29 36.67
N PRO A 101 -14.32 9.82 37.21
CA PRO A 101 -14.45 10.16 38.60
C PRO A 101 -14.15 8.95 39.51
N SER A 102 -13.49 9.21 40.66
CA SER A 102 -13.14 8.21 41.66
C SER A 102 -13.46 8.73 43.07
N ALA A 103 -13.32 7.89 44.07
CA ALA A 103 -13.54 8.29 45.48
C ALA A 103 -12.66 9.49 45.92
N SER A 104 -11.49 9.67 45.30
CA SER A 104 -10.55 10.78 45.57
C SER A 104 -10.73 11.97 44.66
N ASN A 105 -11.48 11.86 43.56
CA ASN A 105 -11.68 12.91 42.56
C ASN A 105 -13.05 12.80 41.91
N SER A 106 -13.92 13.76 42.13
CA SER A 106 -15.31 13.77 41.64
C SER A 106 -15.48 14.18 40.19
N ARG A 107 -14.40 14.38 39.46
CA ARG A 107 -14.45 14.89 38.08
C ARG A 107 -13.67 14.00 37.10
N TRP A 108 -14.13 13.96 35.86
CA TRP A 108 -13.34 13.46 34.73
C TRP A 108 -12.09 14.30 34.55
N GLN A 109 -10.95 13.67 34.27
CA GLN A 109 -9.70 14.39 34.11
C GLN A 109 -8.77 13.71 33.09
N THR A 110 -7.97 14.54 32.47
CA THR A 110 -6.86 14.12 31.60
C THR A 110 -5.77 15.17 31.61
N TYR A 111 -4.62 14.85 31.06
CA TYR A 111 -3.56 15.82 30.81
C TYR A 111 -3.56 16.25 29.35
N TYR A 112 -3.15 17.46 29.10
CA TYR A 112 -2.85 17.99 27.79
C TYR A 112 -1.43 18.55 27.79
N LYS A 113 -0.64 18.24 26.75
CA LYS A 113 0.70 18.80 26.58
C LYS A 113 0.60 20.06 25.74
N GLY A 114 0.74 21.21 26.38
CA GLY A 114 0.74 22.48 25.69
C GLY A 114 1.93 22.63 24.74
N ALA A 115 1.88 23.62 23.90
CA ALA A 115 2.92 23.95 22.94
C ALA A 115 4.28 24.34 23.58
N ASP A 116 4.26 24.70 24.84
CA ASP A 116 5.43 24.95 25.70
C ASP A 116 6.05 23.65 26.27
N GLY A 117 5.52 22.48 25.88
CA GLY A 117 5.93 21.19 26.35
C GLY A 117 5.44 20.82 27.77
N LYS A 118 4.76 21.72 28.47
CA LYS A 118 4.28 21.50 29.83
C LYS A 118 2.97 20.73 29.82
N ARG A 119 2.85 19.78 30.75
CA ARG A 119 1.59 19.07 31.01
C ARG A 119 0.64 19.96 31.80
N ARG A 120 -0.59 20.07 31.31
CA ARG A 120 -1.67 20.80 31.99
C ARG A 120 -2.81 19.84 32.28
N LEU A 121 -3.30 19.85 33.52
CA LEU A 121 -4.44 19.05 33.93
C LEU A 121 -5.73 19.73 33.48
N ILE A 122 -6.61 18.98 32.82
CA ILE A 122 -7.95 19.43 32.42
C ILE A 122 -8.95 18.60 33.17
N ARG A 123 -9.99 19.24 33.70
CA ARG A 123 -11.07 18.60 34.45
C ARG A 123 -12.43 19.03 33.92
N ALA A 124 -13.40 18.11 33.95
CA ALA A 124 -14.78 18.33 33.53
C ALA A 124 -15.75 17.52 34.36
N GLN A 125 -17.06 17.82 34.29
CA GLN A 125 -18.10 17.08 34.99
C GLN A 125 -18.45 15.79 34.27
N SER A 126 -18.33 15.78 32.91
CA SER A 126 -18.56 14.61 32.08
C SER A 126 -17.39 14.38 31.12
N GLU A 127 -17.32 13.17 30.52
CA GLU A 127 -16.35 12.86 29.48
C GLU A 127 -16.54 13.77 28.24
N ASP A 128 -17.78 13.99 27.83
CA ASP A 128 -18.08 14.86 26.68
C ASP A 128 -17.64 16.32 26.92
N GLU A 129 -17.88 16.86 28.09
CA GLU A 129 -17.38 18.19 28.46
C GLU A 129 -15.85 18.24 28.48
N LEU A 130 -15.20 17.13 28.90
CA LEU A 130 -13.74 17.03 28.88
C LEU A 130 -13.22 17.06 27.44
N ILE A 131 -13.86 16.32 26.57
CA ILE A 131 -13.54 16.29 25.13
C ILE A 131 -13.81 17.67 24.49
N ASP A 132 -14.92 18.34 24.83
CA ASP A 132 -15.19 19.69 24.36
C ASP A 132 -14.12 20.70 24.75
N LYS A 133 -13.55 20.60 25.95
CA LYS A 133 -12.41 21.39 26.39
C LYS A 133 -11.12 21.07 25.63
N LEU A 134 -10.97 19.85 25.14
CA LEU A 134 -9.83 19.43 24.33
C LEU A 134 -9.94 19.90 22.86
N VAL A 135 -11.16 19.99 22.29
CA VAL A 135 -11.36 20.42 20.88
C VAL A 135 -10.62 21.70 20.55
N PRO A 136 -10.78 22.83 21.26
CA PRO A 136 -10.06 24.07 20.93
C PRO A 136 -8.54 23.97 21.13
N LEU A 137 -8.06 23.02 21.92
CA LEU A 137 -6.63 22.83 22.16
C LEU A 137 -5.95 22.04 21.05
N TYR A 138 -6.65 21.05 20.49
CA TYR A 138 -6.15 20.23 19.37
C TYR A 138 -6.40 20.84 18.01
N PHE A 139 -7.53 21.52 17.83
CA PHE A 139 -7.93 22.14 16.57
C PHE A 139 -7.78 23.67 16.58
N SER A 140 -7.06 24.21 17.58
CA SER A 140 -6.68 25.61 17.54
C SER A 140 -5.59 25.85 16.50
N ASP A 141 -5.64 26.99 15.84
CA ASP A 141 -4.55 27.45 14.99
C ASP A 141 -3.18 27.34 15.66
N ALA A 142 -3.13 27.52 16.99
CA ALA A 142 -1.91 27.40 17.79
C ALA A 142 -1.31 25.98 17.84
N TYR A 143 -2.11 24.91 17.69
CA TYR A 143 -1.60 23.54 17.55
C TYR A 143 -1.07 23.30 16.14
N ILE A 144 -1.88 23.62 15.13
CA ILE A 144 -1.52 23.44 13.72
C ILE A 144 -0.29 24.28 13.37
N ASP A 145 -0.19 25.50 13.91
CA ASP A 145 0.95 26.40 13.73
C ASP A 145 2.28 25.86 14.30
N LYS A 146 2.23 24.83 15.13
CA LYS A 146 3.41 24.21 15.74
C LYS A 146 3.70 22.82 15.21
N LEU A 147 2.75 22.22 14.51
CA LEU A 147 2.87 20.87 13.97
C LEU A 147 4.00 20.83 12.94
N THR A 148 5.06 20.06 13.25
CA THR A 148 6.17 19.89 12.33
C THR A 148 5.90 18.76 11.33
N PHE A 149 6.69 18.71 10.28
CA PHE A 149 6.67 17.61 9.32
C PHE A 149 6.99 16.25 9.99
N GLU A 150 7.88 16.24 10.99
CA GLU A 150 8.17 15.07 11.81
C GLU A 150 6.95 14.63 12.62
N ASP A 151 6.26 15.58 13.26
CA ASP A 151 5.07 15.28 14.06
C ASP A 151 3.94 14.73 13.17
N LEU A 152 3.74 15.31 11.99
CA LEU A 152 2.78 14.79 11.01
C LEU A 152 3.13 13.35 10.58
N PHE A 153 4.41 13.03 10.38
CA PHE A 153 4.82 11.65 10.07
C PHE A 153 4.48 10.70 11.23
N LYS A 154 4.77 11.09 12.47
CA LYS A 154 4.49 10.25 13.66
C LYS A 154 3.00 9.97 13.82
N GLU A 155 2.16 10.97 13.62
CA GLU A 155 0.70 10.78 13.67
C GLU A 155 0.21 9.89 12.52
N TRP A 156 0.68 10.16 11.30
CA TRP A 156 0.29 9.36 10.15
C TRP A 156 0.73 7.89 10.26
N ILE A 157 1.96 7.62 10.73
CA ILE A 157 2.45 6.24 10.86
C ILE A 157 1.71 5.48 11.96
N SER A 158 1.35 6.15 13.07
CA SER A 158 0.50 5.58 14.11
C SER A 158 -0.86 5.19 13.54
N TYR A 159 -1.53 6.11 12.85
CA TYR A 159 -2.78 5.82 12.15
C TYR A 159 -2.67 4.67 11.15
N LYS A 160 -1.57 4.64 10.37
CA LYS A 160 -1.33 3.53 9.41
C LYS A 160 -1.13 2.20 10.09
N THR A 161 -0.52 2.18 11.27
CA THR A 161 -0.32 0.96 12.07
C THR A 161 -1.66 0.37 12.53
N GLU A 162 -2.61 1.22 12.91
CA GLU A 162 -3.93 0.78 13.35
C GLU A 162 -4.77 0.15 12.21
N ILE A 163 -4.63 0.66 10.98
CA ILE A 163 -5.45 0.22 9.84
C ILE A 163 -4.76 -0.77 8.91
N SER A 164 -3.48 -1.07 9.14
CA SER A 164 -2.69 -1.93 8.24
C SER A 164 -2.60 -3.35 8.76
N ASN A 165 -2.96 -4.31 7.92
CA ASN A 165 -2.77 -5.73 8.19
C ASN A 165 -1.33 -6.22 7.89
N SER A 166 -0.41 -5.31 7.51
CA SER A 166 0.96 -5.67 7.13
C SER A 166 2.01 -4.89 7.92
N PRO A 167 2.53 -5.42 9.03
CA PRO A 167 3.61 -4.81 9.82
C PRO A 167 4.84 -4.48 8.97
N ASN A 168 5.18 -5.33 7.99
CA ASN A 168 6.29 -5.12 7.07
C ASN A 168 6.13 -3.86 6.21
N THR A 169 4.90 -3.43 5.93
CA THR A 169 4.63 -2.18 5.19
C THR A 169 4.95 -0.97 6.07
N ILE A 170 4.56 -1.00 7.33
CA ILE A 170 4.85 0.05 8.32
C ILE A 170 6.37 0.21 8.50
N THR A 171 7.07 -0.88 8.79
CA THR A 171 8.53 -0.88 8.92
C THR A 171 9.24 -0.28 7.69
N ARG A 172 8.75 -0.60 6.47
CA ARG A 172 9.30 -0.01 5.23
C ARG A 172 9.02 1.48 5.10
N HIS A 173 7.87 1.98 5.57
CA HIS A 173 7.58 3.41 5.58
C HIS A 173 8.52 4.13 6.55
N GLU A 174 8.73 3.61 7.75
CA GLU A 174 9.66 4.17 8.74
C GLU A 174 11.09 4.20 8.23
N GLN A 175 11.58 3.08 7.66
CA GLN A 175 12.93 3.00 7.08
C GLN A 175 13.13 4.03 5.95
N ARG A 176 12.15 4.19 5.06
CA ARG A 176 12.21 5.17 3.97
C ARG A 176 12.13 6.59 4.47
N TYR A 177 11.26 6.88 5.44
CA TYR A 177 11.20 8.19 6.08
C TYR A 177 12.53 8.56 6.71
N LYS A 178 13.09 7.65 7.52
CA LYS A 178 14.40 7.81 8.14
C LYS A 178 15.50 8.05 7.10
N LYS A 179 15.46 7.31 5.99
CA LYS A 179 16.48 7.40 4.94
C LYS A 179 16.41 8.71 4.16
N TYR A 180 15.22 9.18 3.79
CA TYR A 180 15.08 10.27 2.81
C TYR A 180 14.66 11.59 3.44
N PHE A 181 13.87 11.57 4.52
CA PHE A 181 13.22 12.78 5.04
C PHE A 181 13.76 13.23 6.40
N ALA A 182 14.26 12.34 7.24
CA ALA A 182 14.72 12.69 8.59
C ALA A 182 15.93 13.64 8.60
N SER A 183 16.74 13.65 7.54
CA SER A 183 17.87 14.57 7.38
C SER A 183 17.55 15.77 6.47
N SER A 184 16.35 15.80 5.87
CA SER A 184 15.91 16.92 5.05
C SER A 184 15.55 18.14 5.92
N PRO A 185 15.76 19.37 5.43
CA PRO A 185 15.25 20.58 6.08
C PRO A 185 13.76 20.53 6.42
N LEU A 186 12.94 19.80 5.63
CA LEU A 186 11.51 19.63 5.89
C LEU A 186 11.24 19.04 7.28
N HIS A 187 12.09 18.15 7.78
CA HIS A 187 11.87 17.37 9.00
C HIS A 187 11.41 18.21 10.20
N LYS A 188 12.06 19.37 10.42
CA LYS A 188 11.75 20.28 11.54
C LYS A 188 10.86 21.45 11.16
N MET A 189 10.49 21.56 9.89
CA MET A 189 9.64 22.65 9.44
C MET A 189 8.20 22.40 9.85
N LYS A 190 7.51 23.47 10.18
CA LYS A 190 6.08 23.45 10.48
C LYS A 190 5.30 23.30 9.18
N ILE A 191 4.37 22.34 9.14
CA ILE A 191 3.68 21.94 7.91
C ILE A 191 2.92 23.09 7.24
N ARG A 192 2.35 24.01 8.03
CA ARG A 192 1.58 25.16 7.55
C ARG A 192 2.44 26.18 6.78
N TYR A 193 3.73 26.21 7.05
CA TYR A 193 4.68 27.16 6.43
C TYR A 193 5.55 26.53 5.34
N ILE A 194 5.34 25.26 5.00
CA ILE A 194 6.00 24.63 3.88
C ILE A 194 5.25 25.02 2.60
N SER A 195 5.83 25.93 1.81
CA SER A 195 5.25 26.29 0.51
C SER A 195 5.41 25.14 -0.51
N GLU A 196 4.51 25.12 -1.49
CA GLU A 196 4.57 24.12 -2.59
C GLU A 196 5.95 24.15 -3.28
N LEU A 197 6.46 25.35 -3.59
CA LEU A 197 7.77 25.52 -4.22
C LEU A 197 8.92 24.97 -3.35
N GLN A 198 8.83 25.15 -2.03
CA GLN A 198 9.83 24.63 -1.10
C GLN A 198 9.76 23.12 -1.02
N LEU A 199 8.55 22.55 -0.94
CA LEU A 199 8.34 21.11 -0.95
C LEU A 199 8.87 20.49 -2.25
N GLU A 200 8.57 21.09 -3.40
CA GLU A 200 9.08 20.67 -4.70
C GLU A 200 10.61 20.72 -4.77
N ARG A 201 11.22 21.81 -4.29
CA ARG A 201 12.68 21.95 -4.25
C ARG A 201 13.33 20.84 -3.42
N GLU A 202 12.79 20.56 -2.24
CA GLU A 202 13.32 19.50 -1.38
C GLU A 202 13.11 18.10 -1.98
N CYS A 203 11.96 17.84 -2.61
CA CYS A 203 11.72 16.61 -3.34
C CYS A 203 12.73 16.40 -4.49
N ASN A 204 12.98 17.43 -5.28
CA ASN A 204 14.00 17.41 -6.34
C ASN A 204 15.41 17.20 -5.77
N GLN A 205 15.74 17.81 -4.63
CA GLN A 205 17.00 17.61 -3.94
C GLN A 205 17.18 16.17 -3.44
N ILE A 206 16.14 15.57 -2.86
CA ILE A 206 16.15 14.16 -2.44
C ILE A 206 16.41 13.24 -3.64
N VAL A 207 15.69 13.43 -4.75
CA VAL A 207 15.91 12.64 -5.98
C VAL A 207 17.37 12.74 -6.44
N ARG A 208 17.95 13.95 -6.43
CA ARG A 208 19.34 14.21 -6.84
C ARG A 208 20.36 13.60 -5.87
N ASN A 209 20.22 13.88 -4.57
CA ASN A 209 21.20 13.49 -3.55
C ASN A 209 21.29 11.98 -3.38
N TYR A 210 20.16 11.29 -3.43
CA TYR A 210 20.07 9.84 -3.32
C TYR A 210 20.08 9.12 -4.67
N GLN A 211 20.22 9.85 -5.78
CA GLN A 211 20.21 9.32 -7.15
C GLN A 211 19.05 8.33 -7.37
N LEU A 212 17.84 8.75 -7.01
CA LEU A 212 16.69 7.86 -7.04
C LEU A 212 16.31 7.48 -8.48
N SER A 213 15.95 6.22 -8.69
CA SER A 213 15.21 5.81 -9.87
C SER A 213 13.74 6.26 -9.76
N SER A 214 13.02 6.31 -10.88
CA SER A 214 11.59 6.65 -10.89
C SER A 214 10.78 5.79 -9.91
N LYS A 215 11.06 4.48 -9.84
CA LYS A 215 10.36 3.56 -8.92
C LYS A 215 10.68 3.82 -7.44
N GLU A 216 11.93 4.15 -7.12
CA GLU A 216 12.31 4.52 -5.74
C GLU A 216 11.63 5.82 -5.32
N TRP A 217 11.55 6.79 -6.22
CA TRP A 217 10.80 8.02 -5.98
C TRP A 217 9.31 7.77 -5.74
N VAL A 218 8.65 6.97 -6.59
CA VAL A 218 7.23 6.60 -6.39
C VAL A 218 7.00 6.01 -4.99
N ASN A 219 7.90 5.13 -4.53
CA ASN A 219 7.82 4.58 -3.18
C ASN A 219 8.03 5.63 -2.08
N ALA A 220 8.91 6.63 -2.27
CA ALA A 220 9.10 7.73 -1.34
C ALA A 220 7.91 8.70 -1.35
N LYS A 221 7.40 9.05 -2.55
CA LYS A 221 6.22 9.90 -2.76
C LYS A 221 4.97 9.32 -2.07
N THR A 222 4.84 7.98 -2.00
CA THR A 222 3.73 7.33 -1.30
C THR A 222 3.65 7.75 0.17
N ILE A 223 4.78 7.95 0.85
CA ILE A 223 4.82 8.43 2.24
C ILE A 223 4.32 9.87 2.32
N LEU A 224 4.86 10.75 1.47
CA LEU A 224 4.47 12.16 1.42
C LEU A 224 2.98 12.32 1.14
N ASN A 225 2.48 11.65 0.11
CA ASN A 225 1.05 11.63 -0.21
C ASN A 225 0.22 11.13 0.97
N GLY A 226 0.65 10.04 1.63
CA GLY A 226 -0.05 9.50 2.79
C GLY A 226 -0.12 10.49 3.94
N MET A 227 0.99 11.15 4.27
CA MET A 227 1.07 12.17 5.32
C MET A 227 0.18 13.38 5.01
N TYR A 228 0.26 13.93 3.81
CA TYR A 228 -0.51 15.12 3.45
C TYR A 228 -2.01 14.82 3.26
N HIS A 229 -2.38 13.65 2.72
CA HIS A 229 -3.79 13.23 2.75
C HIS A 229 -4.32 13.05 4.18
N TYR A 230 -3.51 12.54 5.09
CA TYR A 230 -3.85 12.48 6.50
C TYR A 230 -4.04 13.89 7.08
N ALA A 231 -3.12 14.82 6.80
CA ALA A 231 -3.22 16.22 7.25
C ALA A 231 -4.50 16.92 6.76
N VAL A 232 -4.90 16.69 5.51
CA VAL A 232 -6.15 17.22 4.95
C VAL A 232 -7.36 16.60 5.65
N ARG A 233 -7.37 15.29 5.87
CA ARG A 233 -8.46 14.61 6.59
C ARG A 233 -8.58 15.02 8.05
N GLN A 234 -7.47 15.44 8.68
CA GLN A 234 -7.44 15.98 10.04
C GLN A 234 -7.72 17.49 10.09
N HIS A 235 -7.98 18.11 8.94
CA HIS A 235 -8.18 19.56 8.80
C HIS A 235 -6.97 20.40 9.27
N TYR A 236 -5.76 19.84 9.19
CA TYR A 236 -4.52 20.58 9.42
C TYR A 236 -4.14 21.44 8.22
N LEU A 237 -4.48 20.98 7.03
CA LEU A 237 -4.27 21.67 5.75
C LEU A 237 -5.56 21.62 4.91
N GLU A 238 -5.74 22.60 4.05
CA GLU A 238 -6.90 22.70 3.15
C GLU A 238 -6.77 21.77 1.95
N SER A 239 -5.55 21.61 1.43
CA SER A 239 -5.27 20.79 0.24
C SER A 239 -3.95 20.03 0.39
N ASN A 240 -3.78 19.01 -0.42
CA ASN A 240 -2.53 18.23 -0.45
C ASN A 240 -1.50 18.92 -1.38
N PRO A 241 -0.43 19.52 -0.85
CA PRO A 241 0.55 20.22 -1.67
C PRO A 241 1.32 19.29 -2.61
N MET A 242 1.35 17.97 -2.35
CA MET A 242 2.03 16.99 -3.22
C MET A 242 1.35 16.79 -4.57
N GLU A 243 0.10 17.25 -4.74
CA GLU A 243 -0.61 17.18 -6.03
C GLU A 243 0.03 18.08 -7.10
N ARG A 244 0.68 19.16 -6.69
CA ARG A 244 1.33 20.15 -7.56
C ARG A 244 2.85 20.03 -7.63
N VAL A 245 3.44 19.08 -6.85
CA VAL A 245 4.89 18.87 -6.86
C VAL A 245 5.31 18.10 -8.11
N GLU A 246 6.19 18.71 -8.88
CA GLU A 246 6.80 18.13 -10.07
C GLU A 246 8.28 17.79 -9.83
N ILE A 247 8.72 16.66 -10.38
CA ILE A 247 10.14 16.29 -10.35
C ILE A 247 10.77 16.62 -11.70
N THR A 248 11.54 17.68 -11.70
CA THR A 248 12.27 18.18 -12.88
C THR A 248 13.67 17.58 -13.03
N VAL A 249 14.21 17.02 -11.94
CA VAL A 249 15.52 16.36 -11.91
C VAL A 249 15.41 15.00 -12.61
N LYS A 250 16.40 14.66 -13.45
CA LYS A 250 16.47 13.36 -14.12
C LYS A 250 16.65 12.24 -13.08
N PHE A 251 15.81 11.23 -13.18
CA PHE A 251 15.94 10.00 -12.40
C PHE A 251 17.16 9.19 -12.86
N ARG A 252 17.78 8.47 -11.92
CA ARG A 252 18.81 7.48 -12.25
C ARG A 252 18.22 6.44 -13.19
N GLN A 253 18.91 6.21 -14.30
CA GLN A 253 18.53 5.15 -15.23
C GLN A 253 18.78 3.79 -14.58
N VAL A 254 17.81 2.89 -14.73
CA VAL A 254 17.93 1.51 -14.27
C VAL A 254 18.23 0.64 -15.47
N VAL A 255 19.22 -0.23 -15.32
CA VAL A 255 19.58 -1.20 -16.38
C VAL A 255 18.34 -2.00 -16.78
N LYS A 256 18.06 -2.05 -18.06
CA LYS A 256 16.91 -2.77 -18.62
C LYS A 256 17.05 -4.25 -18.27
N LYS A 257 15.99 -4.82 -17.73
CA LYS A 257 15.92 -6.24 -17.42
C LYS A 257 15.85 -7.03 -18.72
N THR A 258 16.71 -8.03 -18.85
CA THR A 258 16.76 -8.95 -20.00
C THR A 258 16.38 -10.35 -19.57
N GLY A 259 16.03 -11.24 -20.50
CA GLY A 259 15.82 -12.65 -20.25
C GLY A 259 16.98 -13.26 -19.46
N ARG A 260 18.22 -13.02 -19.88
CA ARG A 260 19.45 -13.50 -19.23
C ARG A 260 19.53 -13.19 -17.71
N THR A 261 18.99 -12.06 -17.27
CA THR A 261 19.01 -11.68 -15.85
C THR A 261 17.72 -12.03 -15.10
N GLN A 262 16.65 -12.41 -15.81
CA GLN A 262 15.33 -12.58 -15.22
C GLN A 262 14.81 -14.02 -15.24
N THR A 263 15.31 -14.85 -16.15
CA THR A 263 14.93 -16.27 -16.30
C THR A 263 16.17 -17.15 -16.41
N TYR A 264 16.03 -18.42 -16.18
CA TYR A 264 16.98 -19.43 -16.61
C TYR A 264 16.60 -19.85 -18.05
N ASN A 265 17.58 -19.91 -18.95
CA ASN A 265 17.34 -20.47 -20.28
C ASN A 265 17.37 -22.02 -20.21
N THR A 266 17.12 -22.67 -21.33
CA THR A 266 17.05 -24.14 -21.43
C THR A 266 18.37 -24.82 -21.04
N GLU A 267 19.51 -24.26 -21.45
CA GLU A 267 20.85 -24.79 -21.12
C GLU A 267 21.17 -24.58 -19.62
N GLU A 268 20.99 -23.35 -19.09
CA GLU A 268 21.17 -23.05 -17.67
C GLU A 268 20.26 -23.90 -16.78
N LEU A 269 19.03 -24.20 -17.23
CA LEU A 269 18.10 -25.02 -16.47
C LEU A 269 18.50 -26.50 -16.48
N ALA A 270 19.04 -27.01 -17.59
CA ALA A 270 19.58 -28.37 -17.64
C ALA A 270 20.78 -28.54 -16.69
N GLU A 271 21.74 -27.61 -16.75
CA GLU A 271 22.93 -27.60 -15.86
C GLU A 271 22.53 -27.47 -14.39
N LEU A 272 21.54 -26.62 -14.08
CA LEU A 272 21.03 -26.48 -12.71
C LEU A 272 20.36 -27.78 -12.24
N ASN A 273 19.57 -28.44 -13.09
CA ASN A 273 18.93 -29.71 -12.73
C ASN A 273 19.97 -30.81 -12.43
N ASP A 274 21.03 -30.91 -13.24
CA ASP A 274 22.13 -31.85 -12.98
C ASP A 274 22.83 -31.56 -11.66
N TYR A 275 23.09 -30.27 -11.37
CA TYR A 275 23.62 -29.85 -10.08
C TYR A 275 22.71 -30.24 -8.91
N LEU A 276 21.38 -29.98 -9.02
CA LEU A 276 20.42 -30.28 -7.96
C LEU A 276 20.32 -31.79 -7.72
N ASP A 277 20.32 -32.61 -8.77
CA ASP A 277 20.27 -34.08 -8.68
C ASP A 277 21.52 -34.65 -8.00
N ASN A 278 22.71 -34.19 -8.41
CA ASN A 278 23.97 -34.60 -7.80
C ASN A 278 24.03 -34.22 -6.32
N MET A 279 23.67 -32.98 -6.00
CA MET A 279 23.67 -32.49 -4.61
C MET A 279 22.65 -33.22 -3.74
N TYR A 280 21.49 -33.57 -4.27
CA TYR A 280 20.51 -34.38 -3.55
C TYR A 280 21.02 -35.80 -3.32
N ALA A 281 21.61 -36.42 -4.32
CA ALA A 281 22.21 -37.77 -4.20
C ALA A 281 23.32 -37.80 -3.13
N ASP A 282 24.13 -36.73 -3.05
CA ASP A 282 25.24 -36.65 -2.11
C ASP A 282 24.80 -36.34 -0.67
N THR A 283 23.72 -35.54 -0.49
CA THR A 283 23.37 -35.01 0.82
C THR A 283 22.04 -35.45 1.40
N GLY A 284 21.12 -35.93 0.54
CA GLY A 284 19.74 -36.21 0.92
C GLY A 284 18.91 -34.96 1.29
N ASP A 285 19.42 -33.76 1.03
CA ASP A 285 18.77 -32.51 1.46
C ASP A 285 17.60 -32.13 0.52
N ASN A 286 16.38 -32.13 1.07
CA ASN A 286 15.15 -31.83 0.34
C ASN A 286 15.09 -30.39 -0.24
N ALA A 287 15.98 -29.50 0.16
CA ALA A 287 16.07 -28.15 -0.42
C ALA A 287 16.37 -28.21 -1.94
N PHE A 288 17.15 -29.19 -2.40
CA PHE A 288 17.45 -29.38 -3.81
C PHE A 288 16.22 -29.84 -4.59
N LEU A 289 15.45 -30.77 -4.04
CA LEU A 289 14.18 -31.22 -4.64
C LEU A 289 13.13 -30.10 -4.66
N ALA A 290 13.07 -29.28 -3.60
CA ALA A 290 12.18 -28.13 -3.55
C ALA A 290 12.46 -27.11 -4.66
N VAL A 291 13.75 -26.78 -4.90
CA VAL A 291 14.15 -25.93 -6.01
C VAL A 291 13.75 -26.52 -7.34
N ARG A 292 14.05 -27.82 -7.57
CA ARG A 292 13.71 -28.51 -8.80
C ARG A 292 12.21 -28.53 -9.08
N LEU A 293 11.42 -28.87 -8.06
CA LEU A 293 9.96 -28.90 -8.16
C LEU A 293 9.38 -27.53 -8.49
N ASN A 294 9.93 -26.46 -7.92
CA ASN A 294 9.37 -25.13 -8.12
C ASN A 294 9.52 -24.58 -9.55
N PHE A 295 10.45 -25.09 -10.34
CA PHE A 295 10.49 -24.80 -11.79
C PHE A 295 9.31 -25.43 -12.54
N MET A 296 8.63 -26.42 -11.97
CA MET A 296 7.44 -27.06 -12.54
C MET A 296 6.12 -26.53 -11.97
N LEU A 297 6.15 -25.88 -10.81
CA LEU A 297 4.95 -25.35 -10.13
C LEU A 297 4.84 -23.83 -10.20
N GLY A 298 5.96 -23.11 -10.32
CA GLY A 298 5.97 -21.66 -10.37
C GLY A 298 5.47 -20.95 -9.12
N LEU A 299 5.56 -21.59 -7.93
CA LEU A 299 5.09 -21.02 -6.67
C LEU A 299 5.94 -19.85 -6.19
N ARG A 300 5.35 -18.98 -5.36
CA ARG A 300 6.16 -18.06 -4.55
C ARG A 300 6.96 -18.89 -3.54
N VAL A 301 8.19 -18.49 -3.24
CA VAL A 301 9.04 -19.28 -2.35
C VAL A 301 8.42 -19.47 -0.96
N GLY A 302 7.65 -18.49 -0.46
CA GLY A 302 6.91 -18.64 0.80
C GLY A 302 5.80 -19.68 0.71
N GLU A 303 5.11 -19.76 -0.41
CA GLU A 303 4.10 -20.81 -0.69
C GLU A 303 4.77 -22.18 -0.77
N LEU A 304 5.88 -22.29 -1.50
CA LEU A 304 6.62 -23.54 -1.68
C LEU A 304 7.03 -24.18 -0.34
N VAL A 305 7.67 -23.40 0.54
CA VAL A 305 8.16 -23.93 1.82
C VAL A 305 7.06 -24.14 2.85
N ALA A 306 5.87 -23.61 2.62
CA ALA A 306 4.70 -23.80 3.46
C ALA A 306 3.79 -24.97 3.02
N LEU A 307 4.13 -25.68 1.91
CA LEU A 307 3.36 -26.82 1.43
C LEU A 307 3.34 -27.96 2.45
N LYS A 308 2.14 -28.49 2.66
CA LYS A 308 1.91 -29.71 3.44
C LYS A 308 1.46 -30.86 2.55
N TRP A 309 1.61 -32.08 3.04
CA TRP A 309 1.14 -33.28 2.32
C TRP A 309 -0.37 -33.25 2.08
N GLU A 310 -1.15 -32.69 3.00
CA GLU A 310 -2.60 -32.53 2.86
C GLU A 310 -3.03 -31.60 1.71
N ASP A 311 -2.12 -30.76 1.19
CA ASP A 311 -2.39 -29.86 0.08
C ASP A 311 -2.38 -30.58 -1.29
N ILE A 312 -1.88 -31.82 -1.34
CA ILE A 312 -1.85 -32.62 -2.55
C ILE A 312 -3.21 -33.30 -2.75
N GLY A 313 -3.95 -32.85 -3.77
CA GLY A 313 -5.24 -33.43 -4.13
C GLY A 313 -5.13 -34.70 -4.99
N GLU A 314 -6.23 -35.45 -5.10
CA GLU A 314 -6.31 -36.70 -5.87
C GLU A 314 -6.29 -36.47 -7.41
N GLU A 315 -6.60 -35.28 -7.89
CA GLU A 315 -6.79 -34.96 -9.32
C GLU A 315 -5.61 -34.21 -9.96
N HIS A 316 -4.37 -34.57 -9.61
CA HIS A 316 -3.18 -33.88 -10.14
C HIS A 316 -3.08 -32.37 -9.86
N TYR A 317 -3.53 -31.94 -8.70
CA TYR A 317 -3.47 -30.55 -8.25
C TYR A 317 -2.83 -30.43 -6.87
N ILE A 318 -2.18 -29.29 -6.63
CA ILE A 318 -1.79 -28.82 -5.30
C ILE A 318 -2.64 -27.61 -4.95
N HIS A 319 -3.26 -27.60 -3.77
CA HIS A 319 -4.01 -26.49 -3.23
C HIS A 319 -3.07 -25.54 -2.48
N ILE A 320 -2.99 -24.28 -2.92
CA ILE A 320 -2.12 -23.27 -2.34
C ILE A 320 -2.95 -22.37 -1.44
N VAL A 321 -2.85 -22.58 -0.14
CA VAL A 321 -3.68 -21.91 0.90
C VAL A 321 -2.87 -21.11 1.91
N ARG A 322 -1.55 -21.37 2.02
CA ARG A 322 -0.69 -20.75 3.04
C ARG A 322 0.63 -20.27 2.45
N GLU A 323 1.28 -19.37 3.19
CA GLU A 323 2.63 -18.92 2.83
C GLU A 323 3.49 -18.67 4.07
N GLU A 324 4.80 -18.76 3.89
CA GLU A 324 5.77 -18.27 4.87
C GLU A 324 5.92 -16.76 4.78
N VAL A 325 5.81 -16.10 5.90
CA VAL A 325 6.07 -14.67 6.08
C VAL A 325 7.26 -14.46 7.01
N ARG A 326 8.18 -13.60 6.63
CA ARG A 326 9.27 -13.17 7.51
C ARG A 326 8.85 -11.90 8.25
N ASP A 327 8.81 -11.96 9.58
CA ASP A 327 8.72 -10.77 10.40
C ASP A 327 10.06 -10.02 10.35
N GLN A 328 10.03 -8.77 9.86
CA GLN A 328 11.24 -7.95 9.72
C GLN A 328 11.78 -7.42 11.05
N THR A 329 10.96 -7.43 12.11
CA THR A 329 11.35 -6.97 13.43
C THR A 329 12.08 -8.07 14.21
N THR A 330 11.50 -9.27 14.24
CA THR A 330 12.03 -10.43 14.96
C THR A 330 12.95 -11.30 14.12
N ASN A 331 12.96 -11.12 12.80
CA ASN A 331 13.62 -11.96 11.79
C ASN A 331 13.15 -13.43 11.78
N LYS A 332 12.03 -13.76 12.43
CA LYS A 332 11.45 -15.10 12.41
C LYS A 332 10.67 -15.37 11.13
N TYR A 333 10.63 -16.62 10.76
CA TYR A 333 9.87 -17.14 9.62
C TYR A 333 8.67 -17.91 10.14
N GLU A 334 7.47 -17.42 9.87
CA GLU A 334 6.20 -17.99 10.35
C GLU A 334 5.33 -18.35 9.16
N VAL A 335 4.55 -19.43 9.29
CA VAL A 335 3.55 -19.80 8.27
C VAL A 335 2.22 -19.19 8.68
N VAL A 336 1.56 -18.55 7.71
CA VAL A 336 0.23 -17.97 7.86
C VAL A 336 -0.76 -18.68 6.95
N ASP A 337 -1.99 -18.90 7.44
CA ASP A 337 -3.05 -19.62 6.72
C ASP A 337 -3.78 -18.74 5.70
N HIS A 338 -3.03 -17.93 4.96
CA HIS A 338 -3.50 -17.16 3.82
C HIS A 338 -2.33 -16.87 2.89
N THR A 339 -2.61 -16.70 1.62
CA THR A 339 -1.63 -16.25 0.63
C THR A 339 -1.56 -14.73 0.59
N LYS A 340 -0.48 -14.18 0.04
CA LYS A 340 -0.27 -12.73 -0.11
C LYS A 340 -1.45 -11.98 -0.76
N THR A 341 -2.23 -12.66 -1.56
CA THR A 341 -3.40 -12.11 -2.27
C THR A 341 -4.72 -12.45 -1.59
N ASN A 342 -4.71 -13.16 -0.46
CA ASN A 342 -5.88 -13.73 0.20
C ASN A 342 -6.78 -14.52 -0.77
N THR A 343 -6.17 -15.19 -1.74
CA THR A 343 -6.87 -15.97 -2.76
C THR A 343 -6.20 -17.32 -2.87
N ASP A 344 -6.94 -18.35 -2.54
CA ASP A 344 -6.50 -19.72 -2.71
C ASP A 344 -6.53 -20.09 -4.19
N ARG A 345 -5.69 -21.03 -4.58
CA ARG A 345 -5.67 -21.53 -5.95
C ARG A 345 -5.20 -22.97 -6.03
N PHE A 346 -5.58 -23.62 -7.11
CA PHE A 346 -5.08 -24.93 -7.49
C PHE A 346 -3.99 -24.77 -8.56
N VAL A 347 -2.86 -25.43 -8.34
CA VAL A 347 -1.74 -25.47 -9.27
C VAL A 347 -1.62 -26.89 -9.82
N ILE A 348 -1.49 -27.02 -11.14
CA ILE A 348 -1.39 -28.30 -11.82
C ILE A 348 -0.10 -29.00 -11.40
N LEU A 349 -0.24 -30.25 -10.98
CA LEU A 349 0.85 -31.14 -10.63
C LEU A 349 1.12 -32.08 -11.81
N VAL A 350 2.16 -31.78 -12.58
CA VAL A 350 2.54 -32.59 -13.74
C VAL A 350 3.21 -33.93 -13.30
N PRO A 351 3.17 -35.02 -14.11
CA PRO A 351 3.71 -36.32 -13.71
C PRO A 351 5.16 -36.29 -13.22
N LYS A 352 6.03 -35.48 -13.86
CA LYS A 352 7.42 -35.29 -13.40
C LYS A 352 7.53 -34.66 -12.00
N ALA A 353 6.59 -33.81 -11.64
CA ALA A 353 6.54 -33.20 -10.31
C ALA A 353 6.03 -34.20 -9.27
N GLU A 354 5.05 -35.07 -9.63
CA GLU A 354 4.60 -36.16 -8.78
C GLU A 354 5.73 -37.16 -8.49
N ASP A 355 6.54 -37.48 -9.50
CA ASP A 355 7.66 -38.40 -9.33
C ASP A 355 8.73 -37.84 -8.37
N ILE A 356 8.94 -36.54 -8.37
CA ILE A 356 9.81 -35.87 -7.36
C ILE A 356 9.19 -36.02 -5.97
N LEU A 357 7.89 -35.75 -5.82
CA LEU A 357 7.20 -35.82 -4.52
C LEU A 357 7.24 -37.25 -3.93
N LYS A 358 7.08 -38.30 -4.75
CA LYS A 358 7.17 -39.72 -4.33
C LYS A 358 8.52 -40.04 -3.66
N ASN A 359 9.59 -39.34 -4.02
CA ASN A 359 10.94 -39.59 -3.48
C ASN A 359 11.22 -38.80 -2.19
N ILE A 360 10.29 -37.93 -1.74
CA ILE A 360 10.45 -37.17 -0.50
C ILE A 360 9.87 -37.95 0.67
N PRO A 361 10.64 -38.23 1.73
CA PRO A 361 10.14 -38.95 2.91
C PRO A 361 9.05 -38.17 3.65
N HIS A 362 7.96 -38.84 4.03
CA HIS A 362 6.88 -38.27 4.85
C HIS A 362 7.27 -38.26 6.34
N THR A 363 8.22 -37.40 6.73
CA THR A 363 8.72 -37.33 8.12
C THR A 363 8.07 -36.20 8.92
N SER A 364 7.31 -35.31 8.28
CA SER A 364 6.66 -34.15 8.86
C SER A 364 5.33 -33.89 8.15
N GLU A 365 4.50 -33.00 8.70
CA GLU A 365 3.33 -32.48 7.97
C GLU A 365 3.73 -31.66 6.73
N TYR A 366 4.89 -30.98 6.78
CA TYR A 366 5.43 -30.22 5.65
C TYR A 366 6.17 -31.12 4.67
N ILE A 367 6.04 -30.81 3.38
CA ILE A 367 6.69 -31.60 2.30
C ILE A 367 8.21 -31.39 2.34
N PHE A 368 8.66 -30.15 2.49
CA PHE A 368 10.09 -29.82 2.43
C PHE A 368 10.65 -29.55 3.81
N THR A 369 11.48 -30.48 4.26
CA THR A 369 12.10 -30.44 5.59
C THR A 369 13.59 -30.71 5.51
N ARG A 370 14.32 -30.25 6.52
CA ARG A 370 15.69 -30.65 6.84
C ARG A 370 15.75 -30.94 8.34
N ASP A 371 16.28 -32.09 8.73
CA ASP A 371 16.34 -32.54 10.15
C ASP A 371 14.95 -32.49 10.85
N ASN A 372 13.89 -32.86 10.14
CA ASN A 372 12.48 -32.77 10.54
C ASN A 372 11.93 -31.35 10.76
N GLU A 373 12.73 -30.33 10.52
CA GLU A 373 12.32 -28.92 10.56
C GLU A 373 11.91 -28.45 9.17
N ARG A 374 10.84 -27.64 9.09
CA ARG A 374 10.38 -27.04 7.83
C ARG A 374 11.48 -26.15 7.22
N LEU A 375 11.72 -26.30 5.93
CA LEU A 375 12.61 -25.40 5.20
C LEU A 375 12.05 -23.98 5.16
N THR A 376 12.97 -23.01 5.13
CA THR A 376 12.66 -21.59 4.99
C THR A 376 12.98 -21.09 3.58
N SER A 377 12.34 -20.00 3.17
CA SER A 377 12.64 -19.32 1.90
C SER A 377 14.12 -18.89 1.78
N ARG A 378 14.80 -18.63 2.92
CA ARG A 378 16.23 -18.33 2.93
C ARG A 378 17.07 -19.52 2.49
N GLN A 379 16.76 -20.73 2.97
CA GLN A 379 17.50 -21.96 2.60
C GLN A 379 17.33 -22.28 1.11
N ILE A 380 16.13 -22.07 0.55
CA ILE A 380 15.90 -22.21 -0.90
C ILE A 380 16.75 -21.22 -1.71
N ASN A 381 16.77 -19.94 -1.30
CA ASN A 381 17.62 -18.96 -1.99
C ASN A 381 19.11 -19.26 -1.84
N TYR A 382 19.55 -19.83 -0.70
CA TYR A 382 20.92 -20.24 -0.48
C TYR A 382 21.39 -21.34 -1.47
N VAL A 383 20.52 -22.30 -1.80
CA VAL A 383 20.82 -23.32 -2.84
C VAL A 383 21.14 -22.65 -4.17
N LEU A 384 20.30 -21.67 -4.59
CA LEU A 384 20.50 -20.95 -5.86
C LEU A 384 21.75 -20.05 -5.83
N GLU A 385 22.06 -19.44 -4.69
CA GLU A 385 23.29 -18.66 -4.50
C GLU A 385 24.52 -19.54 -4.64
N LYS A 386 24.53 -20.71 -4.00
CA LYS A 386 25.64 -21.66 -4.08
C LYS A 386 25.85 -22.25 -5.47
N TYR A 387 24.76 -22.55 -6.18
CA TYR A 387 24.83 -22.96 -7.59
C TYR A 387 25.51 -21.86 -8.44
N ALA A 388 25.06 -20.61 -8.31
CA ALA A 388 25.60 -19.51 -9.08
C ALA A 388 27.10 -19.26 -8.76
N GLU A 389 27.47 -19.27 -7.49
CA GLU A 389 28.86 -19.13 -7.05
C GLU A 389 29.77 -20.23 -7.63
N ARG A 390 29.31 -21.50 -7.58
CA ARG A 390 30.11 -22.64 -8.03
C ARG A 390 30.36 -22.62 -9.54
N ASN A 391 29.38 -22.17 -10.32
CA ASN A 391 29.41 -22.24 -11.78
C ASN A 391 29.70 -20.86 -12.45
N GLY A 392 30.00 -19.83 -11.65
CA GLY A 392 30.31 -18.50 -12.18
C GLY A 392 29.13 -17.79 -12.85
N HIS A 393 27.88 -18.16 -12.49
CA HIS A 393 26.67 -17.60 -13.05
C HIS A 393 26.18 -16.36 -12.30
N ILE A 394 25.31 -15.58 -12.98
CA ILE A 394 24.59 -14.48 -12.33
C ILE A 394 23.62 -15.09 -11.30
N THR A 395 23.72 -14.66 -10.04
CA THR A 395 22.80 -15.09 -8.98
C THR A 395 21.34 -14.73 -9.31
N LYS A 396 20.50 -15.74 -9.41
CA LYS A 396 19.07 -15.61 -9.67
C LYS A 396 18.29 -16.12 -8.44
N SER A 397 17.54 -15.26 -7.77
CA SER A 397 16.74 -15.64 -6.60
C SER A 397 15.53 -16.50 -6.95
N SER A 398 14.91 -17.14 -5.97
CA SER A 398 13.69 -17.96 -6.13
C SER A 398 12.57 -17.32 -6.94
N HIS A 399 12.45 -15.98 -6.90
CA HIS A 399 11.49 -15.26 -7.75
C HIS A 399 11.76 -15.43 -9.26
N LYS A 400 13.00 -15.76 -9.65
CA LYS A 400 13.37 -16.05 -11.04
C LYS A 400 12.92 -17.44 -11.49
N MET A 401 12.80 -18.41 -10.59
CA MET A 401 12.20 -19.72 -10.88
C MET A 401 10.78 -19.55 -11.40
N ARG A 402 9.96 -18.76 -10.67
CA ARG A 402 8.58 -18.47 -11.06
C ARG A 402 8.49 -17.69 -12.38
N LYS A 403 9.44 -16.79 -12.66
CA LYS A 403 9.52 -16.14 -13.96
C LYS A 403 9.91 -17.08 -15.08
N THR A 404 10.83 -18.00 -14.82
CA THR A 404 11.23 -19.05 -15.77
C THR A 404 10.03 -19.93 -16.09
N TYR A 405 9.30 -20.41 -15.08
CA TYR A 405 8.07 -21.18 -15.27
C TYR A 405 7.08 -20.47 -16.19
N ALA A 406 6.73 -19.23 -15.88
CA ALA A 406 5.81 -18.43 -16.69
C ALA A 406 6.31 -18.24 -18.13
N SER A 407 7.61 -17.94 -18.29
CA SER A 407 8.23 -17.70 -19.60
C SER A 407 8.29 -18.98 -20.43
N MET A 408 8.60 -20.12 -19.83
CA MET A 408 8.60 -21.42 -20.50
C MET A 408 7.21 -21.84 -21.00
N LEU A 409 6.18 -21.67 -20.16
CA LEU A 409 4.80 -21.93 -20.54
C LEU A 409 4.37 -21.04 -21.70
N ASN A 410 4.69 -19.74 -21.64
CA ASN A 410 4.38 -18.81 -22.72
C ASN A 410 5.12 -19.14 -24.01
N ALA A 411 6.41 -19.53 -23.95
CA ALA A 411 7.20 -19.93 -25.12
C ALA A 411 6.67 -21.23 -25.77
N LYS A 412 5.94 -22.07 -25.01
CA LYS A 412 5.27 -23.28 -25.50
C LYS A 412 3.80 -23.05 -25.88
N GLY A 413 3.34 -21.78 -25.94
CA GLY A 413 2.01 -21.42 -26.42
C GLY A 413 0.87 -21.62 -25.41
N VAL A 414 1.16 -21.83 -24.12
CA VAL A 414 0.12 -21.87 -23.08
C VAL A 414 -0.57 -20.50 -22.99
N PRO A 415 -1.91 -20.44 -23.04
CA PRO A 415 -2.64 -19.18 -22.96
C PRO A 415 -2.25 -18.35 -21.74
N ILE A 416 -2.09 -17.04 -21.92
CA ILE A 416 -1.62 -16.13 -20.87
C ILE A 416 -2.55 -16.09 -19.65
N ASP A 417 -3.86 -16.29 -19.85
CA ASP A 417 -4.84 -16.38 -18.76
C ASP A 417 -4.61 -17.63 -17.91
N ALA A 418 -4.34 -18.78 -18.53
CA ALA A 418 -3.99 -20.00 -17.81
C ALA A 418 -2.69 -19.81 -17.00
N ILE A 419 -1.69 -19.15 -17.57
CA ILE A 419 -0.46 -18.79 -16.84
C ILE A 419 -0.78 -17.87 -15.66
N ARG A 420 -1.65 -16.86 -15.86
CA ARG A 420 -2.09 -15.94 -14.81
C ARG A 420 -2.74 -16.70 -13.63
N GLU A 421 -3.63 -17.62 -13.92
CA GLU A 421 -4.33 -18.45 -12.93
C GLU A 421 -3.36 -19.33 -12.15
N GLN A 422 -2.49 -20.07 -12.83
CA GLN A 422 -1.45 -20.89 -12.19
C GLN A 422 -0.57 -20.06 -11.24
N LEU A 423 -0.22 -18.84 -11.65
CA LEU A 423 0.55 -17.92 -10.81
C LEU A 423 -0.27 -17.24 -9.71
N GLY A 424 -1.61 -17.23 -9.75
CA GLY A 424 -2.45 -16.46 -8.83
C GLY A 424 -2.19 -14.95 -8.92
N HIS A 425 -2.11 -14.42 -10.13
CA HIS A 425 -2.03 -12.99 -10.37
C HIS A 425 -3.42 -12.40 -10.56
N SER A 426 -3.71 -11.30 -9.88
CA SER A 426 -5.00 -10.61 -9.96
C SER A 426 -5.24 -9.93 -11.31
N ASN A 427 -4.19 -9.62 -12.06
CA ASN A 427 -4.30 -8.96 -13.37
C ASN A 427 -3.24 -9.45 -14.37
N LEU A 428 -3.55 -9.35 -15.66
CA LEU A 428 -2.68 -9.74 -16.77
C LEU A 428 -1.39 -8.92 -16.85
N SER A 429 -1.44 -7.64 -16.51
CA SER A 429 -0.26 -6.76 -16.52
C SER A 429 0.85 -7.29 -15.62
N THR A 430 0.49 -7.88 -14.47
CA THR A 430 1.45 -8.54 -13.59
C THR A 430 2.07 -9.74 -14.29
N THR A 431 1.28 -10.56 -14.99
CA THR A 431 1.78 -11.76 -15.69
C THR A 431 2.71 -11.36 -16.84
N TYR A 432 2.36 -10.36 -17.63
CA TYR A 432 3.27 -9.84 -18.68
C TYR A 432 4.62 -9.38 -18.13
N GLY A 433 4.64 -8.81 -16.91
CA GLY A 433 5.90 -8.44 -16.22
C GLY A 433 6.79 -9.63 -15.83
N TYR A 434 6.27 -10.86 -15.94
CA TYR A 434 7.01 -12.12 -15.69
C TYR A 434 7.50 -12.79 -16.96
N ILE A 435 6.97 -12.44 -18.12
CA ILE A 435 7.32 -13.06 -19.41
C ILE A 435 8.59 -12.44 -19.97
N TYR A 436 9.55 -13.28 -20.22
CA TYR A 436 10.82 -12.98 -20.88
C TYR A 436 11.08 -14.09 -21.89
N ASN A 437 12.03 -13.91 -22.80
CA ASN A 437 12.49 -15.00 -23.66
C ASN A 437 13.36 -15.98 -22.84
N PRO A 438 12.93 -17.24 -22.61
CA PRO A 438 13.68 -18.22 -21.88
C PRO A 438 14.51 -19.15 -22.80
N LEU A 439 14.43 -18.94 -24.13
CA LEU A 439 15.12 -19.73 -25.12
C LEU A 439 16.54 -19.23 -25.30
N THR A 440 17.44 -20.10 -25.73
CA THR A 440 18.77 -19.73 -26.20
C THR A 440 18.66 -18.91 -27.50
N GLU A 441 19.76 -18.26 -27.89
CA GLU A 441 19.80 -17.53 -29.16
C GLU A 441 19.56 -18.48 -30.35
N LYS A 442 20.11 -19.69 -30.31
CA LYS A 442 19.91 -20.72 -31.32
C LYS A 442 18.45 -21.17 -31.38
N GLU A 443 17.85 -21.58 -30.25
CA GLU A 443 16.44 -21.97 -30.21
C GLU A 443 15.51 -20.87 -30.66
N THR A 444 15.83 -19.59 -30.33
CA THR A 444 15.06 -18.43 -30.79
C THR A 444 15.16 -18.28 -32.31
N TYR A 445 16.38 -18.42 -32.89
CA TYR A 445 16.58 -18.39 -34.31
C TYR A 445 15.81 -19.50 -35.03
N ASP A 446 15.94 -20.75 -34.55
CA ASP A 446 15.29 -21.92 -35.14
C ASP A 446 13.75 -21.71 -35.13
N LEU A 447 13.18 -21.26 -34.01
CA LEU A 447 11.74 -21.00 -33.89
C LEU A 447 11.25 -19.92 -34.85
N ILE A 448 12.03 -18.84 -35.04
CA ILE A 448 11.69 -17.77 -36.00
C ILE A 448 11.77 -18.29 -37.44
N ALA A 449 12.81 -19.07 -37.75
CA ALA A 449 13.02 -19.65 -39.08
C ALA A 449 11.94 -20.67 -39.45
N GLU A 450 11.43 -21.46 -38.47
CA GLU A 450 10.33 -22.39 -38.72
C GLU A 450 8.97 -21.67 -38.88
N THR A 451 8.83 -20.45 -38.35
CA THR A 451 7.57 -19.69 -38.38
C THR A 451 7.41 -18.87 -39.66
N LEU A 452 8.53 -18.40 -40.26
CA LEU A 452 8.57 -17.55 -41.47
C LEU A 452 8.85 -18.34 -42.70
#